data_9fbeb0b2027e9ae72b2ee3972a333525
#
_entry.id   9fbeb0b2027e9ae72b2ee3972a333525
#
_cell.length_a   1.000
_cell.length_b   1.000
_cell.length_c   1.000
_cell.angle_alpha   90.00
_cell.angle_beta   90.00
_cell.angle_gamma   90.00
#
_symmetry.space_group_name_H-M   'P 1'
#
loop_
_entity.id
_entity.type
_entity.pdbx_description
1 polymer ?
#
loop_
_entity_poly.entity_id
_entity_poly.type
_entity_poly.pdbx_seq_one_letter_code
_entity_poly.pdbx_strand_id
1 'polypeptide(L)'
;MKRKFLTLIVAFGILLSACGTPAVASEITPTPYPTPIKETFTVQRGDISIEAKLSGRVSPLALQTVYFQINGQVSEVLANVNDVVTEGQLLGELAEAREIQAKAEETQRVIRRAQIDLEIAQLTLEEYKSQGRPQTEIKIQELQVELAQMTLDETLTNLGIDPNAIVSEEIDAQIAQARAFAPAAGTIISAVNVGRKVTPTTPAFVLGDPKQLEIVAELDASKGDSEVKEMFEGMPVTVSLDAKPDVKFNGTIRQLPSPYGTGDSDEGAIHIVLEAAPSASTYQSGDKVTVTVQLASKQGILWLPPDAIRKAGGRTFVIINSETGPKRVDIEIGLQTRDMVEIVAGLTEGQVVVGP
;
A
#
# COMPACT_ATOMS: atom_id res chain seq x y z
N MET A 1 -59.71 1.33 -29.51
CA MET A 1 -61.07 0.99 -29.09
C MET A 1 -61.55 2.10 -28.18
N LYS A 2 -62.37 3.06 -28.69
CA LYS A 2 -63.82 3.17 -28.51
C LYS A 2 -64.18 3.34 -27.03
N ARG A 3 -64.84 4.37 -26.54
CA ARG A 3 -65.99 5.20 -26.90
C ARG A 3 -66.12 6.29 -25.85
N LYS A 4 -66.24 7.62 -26.12
CA LYS A 4 -67.49 8.34 -26.50
C LYS A 4 -68.59 8.26 -25.47
N PHE A 5 -69.03 9.43 -24.96
CA PHE A 5 -70.39 9.98 -24.96
C PHE A 5 -70.45 11.12 -23.94
N LEU A 6 -70.60 12.32 -24.22
CA LEU A 6 -71.64 13.10 -24.92
C LEU A 6 -72.84 13.44 -24.03
N THR A 7 -73.10 14.73 -23.96
CA THR A 7 -74.40 15.46 -23.86
C THR A 7 -75.01 15.62 -22.46
N LEU A 8 -75.68 16.64 -22.04
CA LEU A 8 -76.49 17.70 -22.71
C LEU A 8 -76.94 18.73 -21.65
N ILE A 9 -76.86 20.03 -21.93
CA ILE A 9 -77.81 21.13 -21.89
C ILE A 9 -78.97 21.02 -20.86
N VAL A 10 -79.18 22.09 -20.03
CA VAL A 10 -80.43 22.92 -20.10
C VAL A 10 -80.22 24.23 -19.35
N ALA A 11 -80.48 25.32 -20.05
CA ALA A 11 -80.66 26.69 -19.54
C ALA A 11 -81.97 26.88 -18.84
N PHE A 12 -82.06 27.74 -17.83
CA PHE A 12 -83.23 28.56 -17.58
C PHE A 12 -82.85 29.79 -16.75
N GLY A 13 -83.06 30.94 -17.37
CA GLY A 13 -82.90 32.24 -16.74
C GLY A 13 -84.04 32.67 -15.88
N ILE A 14 -83.81 33.56 -14.97
CA ILE A 14 -84.77 34.60 -14.51
C ILE A 14 -83.97 35.80 -13.95
N LEU A 15 -84.29 36.95 -14.52
CA LEU A 15 -83.96 38.28 -14.10
C LEU A 15 -84.51 38.64 -12.76
N LEU A 16 -83.77 39.37 -11.91
CA LEU A 16 -84.32 40.40 -11.06
C LEU A 16 -83.28 41.41 -10.64
N SER A 17 -83.53 42.64 -10.94
CA SER A 17 -82.86 43.86 -10.64
C SER A 17 -82.91 44.22 -9.19
N ALA A 18 -81.89 44.73 -8.53
CA ALA A 18 -81.99 45.76 -7.47
C ALA A 18 -80.63 46.48 -7.22
N CYS A 19 -80.68 47.77 -7.40
CA CYS A 19 -80.05 48.89 -6.74
C CYS A 19 -78.57 48.80 -6.30
N GLY A 20 -77.83 49.73 -6.92
CA GLY A 20 -76.44 50.02 -6.61
C GLY A 20 -76.24 50.73 -5.27
N THR A 21 -75.14 50.42 -4.68
CA THR A 21 -74.37 51.32 -3.81
C THR A 21 -72.97 51.50 -4.45
N PRO A 22 -72.39 52.73 -4.47
CA PRO A 22 -71.07 52.92 -4.99
C PRO A 22 -70.07 52.24 -4.05
N ALA A 23 -69.36 51.19 -4.59
CA ALA A 23 -68.24 50.64 -3.88
C ALA A 23 -67.12 51.68 -3.89
N VAL A 24 -66.74 52.15 -2.72
CA VAL A 24 -65.53 52.89 -2.48
C VAL A 24 -64.38 51.98 -2.93
N ALA A 25 -63.70 52.36 -3.99
CA ALA A 25 -62.47 51.72 -4.40
C ALA A 25 -61.47 51.89 -3.27
N SER A 26 -61.23 50.80 -2.56
CA SER A 26 -60.08 50.74 -1.63
C SER A 26 -58.81 50.80 -2.50
N GLU A 27 -58.11 51.91 -2.48
CA GLU A 27 -56.77 51.99 -2.99
C GLU A 27 -55.95 50.86 -2.35
N ILE A 28 -55.60 49.87 -3.13
CA ILE A 28 -54.62 48.87 -2.78
C ILE A 28 -53.27 49.57 -2.74
N THR A 29 -52.87 50.04 -1.58
CA THR A 29 -51.51 50.54 -1.33
C THR A 29 -50.59 49.34 -1.66
N PRO A 30 -49.65 49.44 -2.66
CA PRO A 30 -48.71 48.36 -2.93
C PRO A 30 -47.87 48.17 -1.68
N THR A 31 -48.00 46.96 -1.08
CA THR A 31 -47.07 46.55 -0.02
C THR A 31 -45.68 46.66 -0.56
N PRO A 32 -44.78 47.44 0.02
CA PRO A 32 -43.40 47.51 -0.48
C PRO A 32 -42.82 46.09 -0.46
N TYR A 33 -42.30 45.64 -1.62
CA TYR A 33 -41.53 44.38 -1.68
C TYR A 33 -40.46 44.43 -0.61
N PRO A 34 -40.31 43.34 0.21
CA PRO A 34 -39.24 43.29 1.18
C PRO A 34 -37.90 43.48 0.42
N THR A 35 -37.23 44.55 0.70
CA THR A 35 -35.86 44.79 0.20
C THR A 35 -35.00 43.57 0.64
N PRO A 36 -34.32 42.88 -0.27
CA PRO A 36 -33.48 41.77 0.11
C PRO A 36 -32.43 42.26 1.11
N ILE A 37 -32.45 41.69 2.29
CA ILE A 37 -31.47 42.00 3.34
C ILE A 37 -30.16 41.38 2.81
N LYS A 38 -29.23 42.23 2.39
CA LYS A 38 -27.89 41.77 1.95
C LYS A 38 -27.15 41.24 3.18
N GLU A 39 -26.57 40.10 3.04
CA GLU A 39 -25.70 39.54 4.08
C GLU A 39 -24.52 40.44 4.35
N THR A 40 -24.13 40.55 5.60
CA THR A 40 -22.98 41.36 6.01
C THR A 40 -21.94 40.48 6.68
N PHE A 41 -20.70 40.72 6.38
CA PHE A 41 -19.55 39.99 6.91
C PHE A 41 -18.64 40.97 7.64
N THR A 42 -18.10 40.56 8.77
CA THR A 42 -17.16 41.37 9.54
C THR A 42 -15.74 40.87 9.33
N VAL A 43 -14.81 41.75 9.03
CA VAL A 43 -13.38 41.39 8.93
C VAL A 43 -12.90 40.94 10.31
N GLN A 44 -12.44 39.70 10.36
CA GLN A 44 -11.96 39.06 11.58
C GLN A 44 -10.46 38.82 11.52
N ARG A 45 -9.85 38.69 12.70
CA ARG A 45 -8.48 38.23 12.83
C ARG A 45 -8.47 36.76 13.20
N GLY A 46 -7.59 35.99 12.56
CA GLY A 46 -7.50 34.54 12.81
C GLY A 46 -6.26 33.92 12.14
N ASP A 47 -6.17 32.62 12.22
CA ASP A 47 -5.10 31.84 11.61
C ASP A 47 -5.64 31.11 10.38
N ILE A 48 -4.86 31.05 9.32
CA ILE A 48 -5.19 30.33 8.10
C ILE A 48 -4.12 29.27 7.85
N SER A 49 -4.55 28.04 7.56
CA SER A 49 -3.66 26.96 7.13
C SER A 49 -4.21 26.29 5.86
N ILE A 50 -3.31 25.99 4.95
CA ILE A 50 -3.58 25.17 3.78
C ILE A 50 -2.98 23.81 4.06
N GLU A 51 -3.83 22.79 4.06
CA GLU A 51 -3.46 21.42 4.36
C GLU A 51 -3.80 20.50 3.17
N ALA A 52 -2.85 19.66 2.81
CA ALA A 52 -3.10 18.54 1.92
C ALA A 52 -3.32 17.27 2.74
N LYS A 53 -4.32 16.46 2.35
CA LYS A 53 -4.59 15.17 2.98
C LYS A 53 -4.32 14.06 1.98
N LEU A 54 -3.44 13.15 2.37
CA LEU A 54 -3.03 11.99 1.59
C LEU A 54 -3.48 10.72 2.30
N SER A 55 -3.92 9.74 1.53
CA SER A 55 -4.20 8.40 2.05
C SER A 55 -2.94 7.55 1.94
N GLY A 56 -2.61 6.83 2.99
CA GLY A 56 -1.41 6.00 3.02
C GLY A 56 -1.61 4.70 3.78
N ARG A 57 -0.54 3.92 3.80
CA ARG A 57 -0.44 2.68 4.56
C ARG A 57 0.88 2.63 5.30
N VAL A 58 0.84 1.97 6.44
CA VAL A 58 2.04 1.59 7.17
C VAL A 58 2.75 0.48 6.42
N SER A 59 4.02 0.66 6.15
CA SER A 59 4.89 -0.31 5.47
C SER A 59 6.21 -0.43 6.23
N PRO A 60 6.87 -1.58 6.22
CA PRO A 60 8.25 -1.66 6.69
C PRO A 60 9.18 -0.81 5.82
N LEU A 61 10.11 -0.11 6.47
CA LEU A 61 11.08 0.76 5.79
C LEU A 61 12.01 -0.01 4.84
N ALA A 62 12.36 -1.25 5.21
CA ALA A 62 13.18 -2.13 4.40
C ALA A 62 12.42 -3.44 4.13
N LEU A 63 12.22 -3.73 2.86
CA LEU A 63 11.63 -4.98 2.40
C LEU A 63 12.73 -5.88 1.83
N GLN A 64 12.73 -7.15 2.25
CA GLN A 64 13.60 -8.18 1.70
C GLN A 64 12.76 -9.21 0.97
N THR A 65 13.00 -9.34 -0.32
CA THR A 65 12.29 -10.31 -1.15
C THR A 65 13.07 -11.61 -1.22
N VAL A 66 12.40 -12.71 -0.96
CA VAL A 66 12.95 -14.06 -1.01
C VAL A 66 12.43 -14.77 -2.23
N TYR A 67 13.31 -15.43 -2.94
CA TYR A 67 13.03 -16.19 -4.16
C TYR A 67 13.47 -17.64 -3.97
N PHE A 68 12.79 -18.58 -4.65
CA PHE A 68 13.37 -19.89 -4.90
C PHE A 68 14.45 -19.78 -5.97
N GLN A 69 15.49 -20.60 -5.87
CA GLN A 69 16.62 -20.53 -6.82
C GLN A 69 16.39 -21.35 -8.09
N ILE A 70 15.37 -22.21 -8.10
CA ILE A 70 14.99 -23.04 -9.25
C ILE A 70 13.52 -22.83 -9.60
N ASN A 71 13.15 -23.26 -10.82
CA ASN A 71 11.74 -23.33 -11.22
C ASN A 71 11.07 -24.49 -10.49
N GLY A 72 9.81 -24.32 -10.09
CA GLY A 72 9.07 -25.41 -9.46
C GLY A 72 7.67 -25.05 -9.07
N GLN A 73 7.00 -26.00 -8.40
CA GLN A 73 5.69 -25.81 -7.83
C GLN A 73 5.78 -25.80 -6.30
N VAL A 74 5.23 -24.77 -5.66
CA VAL A 74 5.22 -24.66 -4.20
C VAL A 74 4.40 -25.82 -3.61
N SER A 75 5.06 -26.69 -2.83
CA SER A 75 4.44 -27.82 -2.16
C SER A 75 4.02 -27.49 -0.74
N GLU A 76 4.78 -26.62 -0.07
CA GLU A 76 4.54 -26.29 1.32
C GLU A 76 4.93 -24.82 1.61
N VAL A 77 4.10 -24.14 2.41
CA VAL A 77 4.34 -22.81 2.95
C VAL A 77 4.29 -22.93 4.46
N LEU A 78 5.43 -22.68 5.12
CA LEU A 78 5.62 -22.85 6.56
C LEU A 78 5.49 -21.56 7.34
N ALA A 79 5.59 -20.42 6.65
CA ALA A 79 5.44 -19.08 7.24
C ALA A 79 4.33 -18.33 6.52
N ASN A 80 3.34 -17.87 7.27
CA ASN A 80 2.18 -17.12 6.79
C ASN A 80 2.39 -15.60 6.95
N VAL A 81 1.55 -14.83 6.28
CA VAL A 81 1.54 -13.36 6.45
C VAL A 81 1.30 -13.00 7.90
N ASN A 82 2.09 -12.06 8.42
CA ASN A 82 2.20 -11.59 9.81
C ASN A 82 2.96 -12.53 10.77
N ASP A 83 3.51 -13.65 10.31
CA ASP A 83 4.40 -14.46 11.15
C ASP A 83 5.75 -13.77 11.32
N VAL A 84 6.28 -13.82 12.55
CA VAL A 84 7.64 -13.37 12.86
C VAL A 84 8.60 -14.52 12.65
N VAL A 85 9.62 -14.31 11.83
CA VAL A 85 10.64 -15.31 11.48
C VAL A 85 12.03 -14.89 11.90
N THR A 86 12.90 -15.87 12.10
CA THR A 86 14.32 -15.66 12.43
C THR A 86 15.17 -15.90 11.18
N GLU A 87 16.38 -15.33 11.16
CA GLU A 87 17.36 -15.59 10.11
C GLU A 87 17.63 -17.09 9.94
N GLY A 88 17.68 -17.57 8.72
CA GLY A 88 17.87 -18.98 8.39
C GLY A 88 16.64 -19.87 8.57
N GLN A 89 15.50 -19.35 9.01
CA GLN A 89 14.27 -20.12 9.15
C GLN A 89 13.72 -20.53 7.78
N LEU A 90 13.32 -21.79 7.64
CA LEU A 90 12.66 -22.31 6.43
C LEU A 90 11.25 -21.70 6.32
N LEU A 91 10.98 -21.07 5.18
CA LEU A 91 9.70 -20.39 4.88
C LEU A 91 8.79 -21.22 4.01
N GLY A 92 9.37 -21.99 3.08
CA GLY A 92 8.60 -22.84 2.17
C GLY A 92 9.49 -23.74 1.33
N GLU A 93 8.85 -24.69 0.67
CA GLU A 93 9.52 -25.75 -0.09
C GLU A 93 8.80 -25.99 -1.43
N LEU A 94 9.57 -26.27 -2.48
CA LEU A 94 9.07 -26.74 -3.76
C LEU A 94 8.88 -28.28 -3.76
N ALA A 95 8.00 -28.78 -4.59
CA ALA A 95 7.81 -30.22 -4.79
C ALA A 95 9.09 -30.93 -5.25
N GLU A 96 9.89 -30.24 -6.03
CA GLU A 96 11.19 -30.66 -6.54
C GLU A 96 12.17 -31.02 -5.42
N ALA A 97 12.11 -30.37 -4.26
CA ALA A 97 12.97 -30.73 -3.11
C ALA A 97 12.75 -32.17 -2.66
N ARG A 98 11.48 -32.60 -2.57
CA ARG A 98 11.13 -33.98 -2.20
C ARG A 98 11.53 -34.99 -3.27
N GLU A 99 11.41 -34.61 -4.55
CA GLU A 99 11.84 -35.45 -5.67
C GLU A 99 13.36 -35.64 -5.66
N ILE A 100 14.13 -34.55 -5.47
CA ILE A 100 15.59 -34.58 -5.34
C ILE A 100 15.99 -35.48 -4.16
N GLN A 101 15.36 -35.30 -3.00
CA GLN A 101 15.65 -36.09 -1.81
C GLN A 101 15.36 -37.58 -2.02
N ALA A 102 14.18 -37.92 -2.58
CA ALA A 102 13.81 -39.30 -2.85
C ALA A 102 14.77 -39.97 -3.83
N LYS A 103 15.18 -39.26 -4.88
CA LYS A 103 16.17 -39.74 -5.85
C LYS A 103 17.55 -39.92 -5.19
N ALA A 104 17.95 -39.01 -4.31
CA ALA A 104 19.20 -39.12 -3.57
C ALA A 104 19.21 -40.34 -2.64
N GLU A 105 18.13 -40.59 -1.89
CA GLU A 105 17.99 -41.75 -1.02
C GLU A 105 18.02 -43.06 -1.80
N GLU A 106 17.39 -43.10 -2.97
CA GLU A 106 17.45 -44.25 -3.86
C GLU A 106 18.87 -44.51 -4.36
N THR A 107 19.54 -43.45 -4.81
CA THR A 107 20.93 -43.47 -5.27
C THR A 107 21.87 -43.99 -4.15
N GLN A 108 21.73 -43.47 -2.94
CA GLN A 108 22.52 -43.93 -1.79
C GLN A 108 22.26 -45.40 -1.46
N ARG A 109 21.00 -45.86 -1.54
CA ARG A 109 20.66 -47.29 -1.32
C ARG A 109 21.36 -48.19 -2.33
N VAL A 110 21.35 -47.80 -3.60
CA VAL A 110 22.01 -48.60 -4.67
C VAL A 110 23.53 -48.64 -4.45
N ILE A 111 24.17 -47.51 -4.16
CA ILE A 111 25.61 -47.48 -3.86
C ILE A 111 25.95 -48.31 -2.61
N ARG A 112 25.17 -48.13 -1.53
CA ARG A 112 25.40 -48.85 -0.29
C ARG A 112 25.29 -50.37 -0.46
N ARG A 113 24.35 -50.84 -1.29
CA ARG A 113 24.22 -52.25 -1.61
C ARG A 113 25.46 -52.77 -2.32
N ALA A 114 25.97 -52.09 -3.34
CA ALA A 114 27.18 -52.50 -4.04
C ALA A 114 28.41 -52.49 -3.13
N GLN A 115 28.52 -51.53 -2.19
CA GLN A 115 29.56 -51.49 -1.18
C GLN A 115 29.52 -52.67 -0.21
N ILE A 116 28.30 -53.06 0.26
CA ILE A 116 28.09 -54.21 1.13
C ILE A 116 28.48 -55.50 0.39
N ASP A 117 28.09 -55.67 -0.87
CA ASP A 117 28.41 -56.85 -1.66
C ASP A 117 29.95 -56.99 -1.83
N LEU A 118 30.68 -55.86 -2.04
CA LEU A 118 32.13 -55.84 -2.05
C LEU A 118 32.74 -56.23 -0.69
N GLU A 119 32.21 -55.65 0.41
CA GLU A 119 32.67 -55.93 1.77
C GLU A 119 32.48 -57.43 2.10
N ILE A 120 31.31 -57.98 1.77
CA ILE A 120 31.05 -59.44 1.94
C ILE A 120 32.05 -60.30 1.16
N ALA A 121 32.32 -59.93 -0.11
CA ALA A 121 33.33 -60.65 -0.93
C ALA A 121 34.73 -60.58 -0.32
N GLN A 122 35.14 -59.41 0.17
CA GLN A 122 36.43 -59.19 0.86
C GLN A 122 36.55 -60.03 2.15
N LEU A 123 35.54 -59.98 2.99
CA LEU A 123 35.50 -60.74 4.27
C LEU A 123 35.53 -62.25 3.98
N THR A 124 34.79 -62.71 2.97
CA THR A 124 34.79 -64.10 2.55
C THR A 124 36.17 -64.57 2.05
N LEU A 125 36.86 -63.71 1.27
CA LEU A 125 38.22 -63.99 0.82
C LEU A 125 39.20 -64.07 1.99
N GLU A 126 39.07 -63.18 2.96
CA GLU A 126 39.89 -63.16 4.18
C GLU A 126 39.68 -64.44 5.03
N GLU A 127 38.41 -64.89 5.16
CA GLU A 127 38.07 -66.12 5.83
C GLU A 127 38.72 -67.33 5.13
N TYR A 128 38.61 -67.43 3.80
CA TYR A 128 39.23 -68.53 3.04
C TYR A 128 40.73 -68.60 3.18
N LYS A 129 41.38 -67.41 3.17
CA LYS A 129 42.85 -67.32 3.40
C LYS A 129 43.20 -67.75 4.81
N SER A 130 42.44 -67.38 5.84
CA SER A 130 42.69 -67.69 7.23
C SER A 130 42.52 -69.18 7.52
N GLN A 131 41.57 -69.81 6.85
CA GLN A 131 41.31 -71.27 6.97
C GLN A 131 42.32 -72.16 6.21
N GLY A 132 43.22 -71.57 5.46
CA GLY A 132 44.19 -72.32 4.66
C GLY A 132 43.62 -73.17 3.53
N ARG A 133 42.55 -72.61 2.91
CA ARG A 133 41.86 -73.29 1.79
C ARG A 133 42.77 -73.54 0.57
N PRO A 134 42.42 -74.48 -0.35
CA PRO A 134 43.19 -74.66 -1.57
C PRO A 134 43.32 -73.40 -2.39
N GLN A 135 44.49 -73.25 -3.07
CA GLN A 135 44.79 -72.02 -3.85
C GLN A 135 43.75 -71.80 -4.97
N THR A 136 43.15 -72.80 -5.53
CA THR A 136 42.08 -72.71 -6.51
C THR A 136 40.80 -72.08 -5.95
N GLU A 137 40.43 -72.36 -4.70
CA GLU A 137 39.29 -71.76 -4.03
C GLU A 137 39.55 -70.34 -3.65
N ILE A 138 40.76 -70.03 -3.14
CA ILE A 138 41.20 -68.67 -2.86
C ILE A 138 41.15 -67.82 -4.13
N LYS A 139 41.63 -68.37 -5.28
CA LYS A 139 41.57 -67.61 -6.53
C LYS A 139 40.17 -67.31 -7.02
N ILE A 140 39.22 -68.24 -6.77
CA ILE A 140 37.80 -67.95 -7.09
C ILE A 140 37.29 -66.78 -6.25
N GLN A 141 37.62 -66.73 -4.96
CA GLN A 141 37.20 -65.61 -4.10
C GLN A 141 37.86 -64.29 -4.49
N GLU A 142 39.15 -64.30 -4.92
CA GLU A 142 39.80 -63.10 -5.46
C GLU A 142 39.07 -62.58 -6.71
N LEU A 143 38.62 -63.44 -7.60
CA LEU A 143 37.84 -63.01 -8.79
C LEU A 143 36.43 -62.49 -8.39
N GLN A 144 35.83 -63.05 -7.30
CA GLN A 144 34.57 -62.50 -6.80
C GLN A 144 34.73 -61.08 -6.19
N VAL A 145 35.84 -60.80 -5.52
CA VAL A 145 36.16 -59.44 -5.04
C VAL A 145 36.35 -58.51 -6.23
N GLU A 146 37.11 -58.96 -7.25
CA GLU A 146 37.29 -58.16 -8.47
C GLU A 146 35.99 -57.86 -9.18
N LEU A 147 35.10 -58.83 -9.30
CA LEU A 147 33.77 -58.67 -9.88
C LEU A 147 32.91 -57.68 -9.06
N ALA A 148 32.92 -57.82 -7.73
CA ALA A 148 32.18 -56.90 -6.86
C ALA A 148 32.74 -55.46 -6.95
N GLN A 149 34.07 -55.32 -7.05
CA GLN A 149 34.71 -54.01 -7.27
C GLN A 149 34.29 -53.38 -8.60
N MET A 150 34.33 -54.20 -9.69
CA MET A 150 33.88 -53.72 -11.02
C MET A 150 32.40 -53.32 -10.99
N THR A 151 31.53 -54.08 -10.26
CA THR A 151 30.13 -53.76 -10.14
C THR A 151 29.88 -52.44 -9.39
N LEU A 152 30.69 -52.16 -8.34
CA LEU A 152 30.63 -50.87 -7.64
C LEU A 152 31.08 -49.73 -8.56
N ASP A 153 32.21 -49.88 -9.28
CA ASP A 153 32.74 -48.88 -10.20
C ASP A 153 31.74 -48.60 -11.35
N GLU A 154 31.14 -49.63 -11.92
CA GLU A 154 30.10 -49.48 -12.94
C GLU A 154 28.86 -48.78 -12.38
N THR A 155 28.43 -49.09 -11.15
CA THR A 155 27.32 -48.43 -10.48
C THR A 155 27.59 -46.93 -10.30
N LEU A 156 28.77 -46.56 -9.80
CA LEU A 156 29.15 -45.17 -9.64
C LEU A 156 29.22 -44.45 -10.98
N THR A 157 29.79 -45.07 -12.01
CA THR A 157 29.89 -44.50 -13.38
C THR A 157 28.52 -44.29 -13.99
N ASN A 158 27.59 -45.25 -13.88
CA ASN A 158 26.22 -45.15 -14.40
C ASN A 158 25.42 -44.06 -13.72
N LEU A 159 25.68 -43.80 -12.43
CA LEU A 159 25.08 -42.73 -11.68
C LEU A 159 25.75 -41.36 -11.91
N GLY A 160 26.87 -41.33 -12.67
CA GLY A 160 27.63 -40.07 -12.91
C GLY A 160 28.29 -39.53 -11.66
N ILE A 161 28.56 -40.39 -10.67
CA ILE A 161 29.12 -39.97 -9.37
C ILE A 161 30.61 -40.27 -9.39
N ASP A 162 31.41 -39.23 -9.08
CA ASP A 162 32.85 -39.39 -8.82
C ASP A 162 33.02 -40.22 -7.54
N PRO A 163 33.73 -41.34 -7.56
CA PRO A 163 33.98 -42.19 -6.38
C PRO A 163 34.58 -41.41 -5.19
N ASN A 164 35.21 -40.29 -5.45
CA ASN A 164 35.83 -39.43 -4.44
C ASN A 164 34.97 -38.20 -4.05
N ALA A 165 33.82 -37.99 -4.72
CA ALA A 165 32.94 -36.88 -4.41
C ALA A 165 32.13 -37.14 -3.13
N ILE A 166 32.02 -36.12 -2.30
CA ILE A 166 31.11 -36.14 -1.13
C ILE A 166 29.69 -35.89 -1.67
N VAL A 167 29.01 -36.97 -2.09
CA VAL A 167 27.68 -36.99 -2.72
C VAL A 167 26.64 -36.22 -1.90
N SER A 168 26.77 -36.18 -0.57
CA SER A 168 25.83 -35.53 0.33
C SER A 168 25.81 -33.99 0.17
N GLU A 169 26.98 -33.37 -0.02
CA GLU A 169 27.08 -31.89 -0.08
C GLU A 169 26.42 -31.31 -1.34
N GLU A 170 26.57 -31.99 -2.47
CA GLU A 170 25.96 -31.55 -3.74
C GLU A 170 24.43 -31.73 -3.74
N ILE A 171 23.93 -32.79 -3.13
CA ILE A 171 22.50 -33.05 -2.97
C ILE A 171 21.88 -32.04 -2.00
N ASP A 172 22.52 -31.77 -0.87
CA ASP A 172 22.04 -30.79 0.10
C ASP A 172 21.99 -29.39 -0.52
N ALA A 173 22.97 -29.04 -1.36
CA ALA A 173 22.96 -27.80 -2.11
C ALA A 173 21.79 -27.72 -3.12
N GLN A 174 21.48 -28.82 -3.82
CA GLN A 174 20.34 -28.87 -4.76
C GLN A 174 19.01 -28.78 -4.00
N ILE A 175 18.86 -29.44 -2.86
CA ILE A 175 17.69 -29.32 -2.00
C ILE A 175 17.54 -27.91 -1.48
N ALA A 176 18.64 -27.27 -1.08
CA ALA A 176 18.64 -25.87 -0.60
C ALA A 176 18.13 -24.89 -1.66
N GLN A 177 18.40 -25.12 -2.95
CA GLN A 177 17.88 -24.30 -4.06
C GLN A 177 16.37 -24.42 -4.23
N ALA A 178 15.78 -25.55 -3.83
CA ALA A 178 14.35 -25.80 -3.85
C ALA A 178 13.64 -25.35 -2.55
N ARG A 179 14.37 -24.74 -1.62
CA ARG A 179 13.89 -24.24 -0.33
C ARG A 179 14.09 -22.73 -0.23
N ALA A 180 13.12 -22.06 0.37
CA ALA A 180 13.20 -20.65 0.66
C ALA A 180 13.48 -20.44 2.15
N PHE A 181 14.57 -19.74 2.47
CA PHE A 181 14.97 -19.42 3.83
C PHE A 181 14.91 -17.92 4.08
N ALA A 182 14.62 -17.52 5.32
CA ALA A 182 14.63 -16.12 5.72
C ALA A 182 16.07 -15.56 5.72
N PRO A 183 16.39 -14.50 4.96
CA PRO A 183 17.73 -13.91 4.90
C PRO A 183 18.08 -13.09 6.15
N ALA A 184 17.07 -12.69 6.92
CA ALA A 184 17.20 -11.98 8.18
C ALA A 184 15.95 -12.22 9.04
N ALA A 185 16.02 -11.84 10.31
CA ALA A 185 14.85 -11.81 11.18
C ALA A 185 13.88 -10.71 10.76
N GLY A 186 12.57 -11.00 10.75
CA GLY A 186 11.56 -10.02 10.31
C GLY A 186 10.15 -10.58 10.41
N THR A 187 9.19 -9.84 9.86
CA THR A 187 7.79 -10.25 9.73
C THR A 187 7.46 -10.50 8.26
N ILE A 188 6.74 -11.57 7.98
CA ILE A 188 6.26 -11.89 6.64
C ILE A 188 5.14 -10.92 6.24
N ILE A 189 5.39 -10.13 5.19
CA ILE A 189 4.44 -9.17 4.63
C ILE A 189 3.60 -9.82 3.52
N SER A 190 4.24 -10.68 2.74
CA SER A 190 3.59 -11.41 1.64
C SER A 190 4.18 -12.80 1.53
N ALA A 191 3.33 -13.79 1.25
CA ALA A 191 3.72 -15.19 1.03
C ALA A 191 3.03 -15.73 -0.21
N VAL A 192 3.75 -16.59 -0.94
CA VAL A 192 3.22 -17.31 -2.08
C VAL A 192 2.23 -18.39 -1.63
N ASN A 193 1.25 -18.70 -2.46
CA ASN A 193 0.29 -19.77 -2.17
C ASN A 193 0.82 -21.14 -2.58
N VAL A 194 0.46 -22.18 -1.81
CA VAL A 194 0.69 -23.58 -2.16
C VAL A 194 0.07 -23.91 -3.53
N GLY A 195 0.77 -24.69 -4.33
CA GLY A 195 0.35 -25.08 -5.68
C GLY A 195 0.72 -24.09 -6.78
N ARG A 196 1.21 -22.89 -6.45
CA ARG A 196 1.66 -21.91 -7.45
C ARG A 196 2.98 -22.36 -8.09
N LYS A 197 3.07 -22.20 -9.40
CA LYS A 197 4.34 -22.34 -10.14
C LYS A 197 5.14 -21.07 -9.99
N VAL A 198 6.42 -21.22 -9.67
CA VAL A 198 7.36 -20.12 -9.45
C VAL A 198 8.64 -20.30 -10.28
N THR A 199 9.32 -19.20 -10.51
CA THR A 199 10.63 -19.11 -11.16
C THR A 199 11.60 -18.37 -10.25
N PRO A 200 12.90 -18.38 -10.50
CA PRO A 200 13.88 -17.61 -9.71
C PRO A 200 13.65 -16.08 -9.69
N THR A 201 12.81 -15.56 -10.57
CA THR A 201 12.42 -14.15 -10.62
C THR A 201 11.04 -13.87 -10.00
N THR A 202 10.32 -14.91 -9.58
CA THR A 202 9.01 -14.76 -8.95
C THR A 202 9.17 -14.55 -7.45
N PRO A 203 8.75 -13.40 -6.89
CA PRO A 203 8.74 -13.21 -5.43
C PRO A 203 7.95 -14.31 -4.73
N ALA A 204 8.61 -15.01 -3.80
CA ALA A 204 7.98 -16.07 -3.02
C ALA A 204 7.54 -15.55 -1.65
N PHE A 205 8.41 -14.83 -0.96
CA PHE A 205 8.11 -14.18 0.31
C PHE A 205 8.66 -12.76 0.32
N VAL A 206 7.99 -11.89 1.04
CA VAL A 206 8.49 -10.53 1.32
C VAL A 206 8.54 -10.37 2.84
N LEU A 207 9.72 -10.06 3.35
CA LEU A 207 9.98 -9.81 4.77
C LEU A 207 10.19 -8.33 5.01
N GLY A 208 9.76 -7.85 6.18
CA GLY A 208 10.03 -6.49 6.64
C GLY A 208 10.40 -6.46 8.11
N ASP A 209 11.20 -5.47 8.53
CA ASP A 209 11.49 -5.26 9.95
C ASP A 209 10.28 -4.57 10.62
N PRO A 210 9.60 -5.23 11.57
CA PRO A 210 8.45 -4.64 12.26
C PRO A 210 8.82 -3.46 13.18
N LYS A 211 10.10 -3.23 13.41
CA LYS A 211 10.60 -2.12 14.25
C LYS A 211 10.90 -0.86 13.44
N GLN A 212 11.10 -1.02 12.14
CA GLN A 212 11.39 0.08 11.23
C GLN A 212 10.21 0.23 10.27
N LEU A 213 9.26 1.05 10.64
CA LEU A 213 8.06 1.31 9.86
C LEU A 213 8.13 2.71 9.25
N GLU A 214 7.69 2.81 8.01
CA GLU A 214 7.43 4.06 7.32
C GLU A 214 5.96 4.10 6.86
N ILE A 215 5.52 5.25 6.40
CA ILE A 215 4.24 5.40 5.75
C ILE A 215 4.49 5.62 4.28
N VAL A 216 3.82 4.82 3.48
CA VAL A 216 3.75 4.98 2.04
C VAL A 216 2.39 5.59 1.72
N ALA A 217 2.38 6.87 1.31
CA ALA A 217 1.18 7.60 0.94
C ALA A 217 1.09 7.73 -0.58
N GLU A 218 -0.12 7.51 -1.11
CA GLU A 218 -0.39 7.63 -2.53
C GLU A 218 -0.86 9.05 -2.86
N LEU A 219 -0.39 9.55 -4.00
CA LEU A 219 -0.88 10.79 -4.57
C LEU A 219 -2.27 10.55 -5.17
N ASP A 220 -3.25 11.34 -4.75
CA ASP A 220 -4.56 11.33 -5.38
C ASP A 220 -4.47 11.99 -6.77
N ALA A 221 -4.33 11.17 -7.80
CA ALA A 221 -4.25 11.63 -9.20
C ALA A 221 -5.44 12.50 -9.63
N SER A 222 -6.58 12.44 -8.90
CA SER A 222 -7.76 13.25 -9.19
C SER A 222 -7.62 14.71 -8.75
N LYS A 223 -6.72 15.00 -7.78
CA LYS A 223 -6.47 16.36 -7.27
C LYS A 223 -5.39 17.11 -8.06
N GLY A 224 -4.72 16.44 -8.97
CA GLY A 224 -3.66 16.99 -9.80
C GLY A 224 -2.35 17.27 -9.04
N ASP A 225 -1.32 17.64 -9.80
CA ASP A 225 0.04 17.85 -9.30
C ASP A 225 0.21 19.12 -8.44
N SER A 226 -0.85 19.92 -8.23
CA SER A 226 -0.72 21.23 -7.60
C SER A 226 -0.32 21.16 -6.13
N GLU A 227 -0.85 20.20 -5.39
CA GLU A 227 -0.52 20.03 -3.96
C GLU A 227 0.91 19.52 -3.77
N VAL A 228 1.36 18.62 -4.64
CA VAL A 228 2.70 18.00 -4.56
C VAL A 228 3.81 18.98 -4.86
N LYS A 229 3.57 19.93 -5.79
CA LYS A 229 4.55 20.97 -6.15
C LYS A 229 4.96 21.87 -4.97
N GLU A 230 4.11 21.95 -3.98
CA GLU A 230 4.37 22.73 -2.76
C GLU A 230 5.02 21.90 -1.65
N MET A 231 5.13 20.57 -1.84
CA MET A 231 5.78 19.68 -0.90
C MET A 231 7.28 19.57 -1.18
N PHE A 232 8.06 19.32 -0.14
CA PHE A 232 9.50 19.06 -0.24
C PHE A 232 9.94 18.01 0.77
N GLU A 233 11.04 17.34 0.46
CA GLU A 233 11.64 16.34 1.35
C GLU A 233 12.15 17.02 2.64
N GLY A 234 11.85 16.42 3.80
CA GLY A 234 12.07 17.01 5.11
C GLY A 234 10.89 17.80 5.67
N MET A 235 9.80 17.99 4.90
CA MET A 235 8.62 18.71 5.35
C MET A 235 7.91 17.95 6.48
N PRO A 236 7.52 18.62 7.59
CA PRO A 236 6.82 17.99 8.69
C PRO A 236 5.39 17.62 8.29
N VAL A 237 4.94 16.46 8.77
CA VAL A 237 3.59 15.94 8.54
C VAL A 237 2.99 15.41 9.84
N THR A 238 1.66 15.39 9.88
CA THR A 238 0.90 14.73 10.94
C THR A 238 0.20 13.52 10.38
N VAL A 239 0.39 12.37 11.01
CA VAL A 239 -0.21 11.10 10.61
C VAL A 239 -1.24 10.67 11.63
N SER A 240 -2.43 10.29 11.18
CA SER A 240 -3.47 9.70 12.01
C SER A 240 -3.86 8.32 11.48
N LEU A 241 -4.12 7.38 12.38
CA LEU A 241 -4.67 6.07 12.02
C LEU A 241 -6.15 6.20 11.67
N ASP A 242 -6.60 5.64 10.56
CA ASP A 242 -8.02 5.68 10.16
C ASP A 242 -8.92 4.96 11.18
N ALA A 243 -8.40 3.89 11.81
CA ALA A 243 -9.10 3.17 12.87
C ALA A 243 -9.18 3.93 14.21
N LYS A 244 -8.28 4.91 14.44
CA LYS A 244 -8.18 5.72 15.66
C LYS A 244 -7.75 7.15 15.32
N PRO A 245 -8.65 8.00 14.78
CA PRO A 245 -8.30 9.34 14.28
C PRO A 245 -7.75 10.30 15.34
N ASP A 246 -8.05 10.03 16.61
CA ASP A 246 -7.57 10.83 17.75
C ASP A 246 -6.08 10.59 18.06
N VAL A 247 -5.52 9.47 17.58
CA VAL A 247 -4.11 9.12 17.78
C VAL A 247 -3.31 9.71 16.63
N LYS A 248 -2.51 10.73 16.92
CA LYS A 248 -1.70 11.46 15.95
C LYS A 248 -0.22 11.23 16.22
N PHE A 249 0.56 11.09 15.16
CA PHE A 249 2.01 10.98 15.18
C PHE A 249 2.62 12.06 14.30
N ASN A 250 3.76 12.58 14.71
CA ASN A 250 4.55 13.47 13.87
C ASN A 250 5.53 12.66 13.03
N GLY A 251 5.75 13.14 11.82
CA GLY A 251 6.70 12.55 10.89
C GLY A 251 7.24 13.60 9.94
N THR A 252 8.13 13.16 9.06
CA THR A 252 8.71 13.99 7.99
C THR A 252 8.64 13.25 6.67
N ILE A 253 8.45 14.00 5.59
CA ILE A 253 8.54 13.45 4.23
C ILE A 253 10.00 13.07 3.99
N ARG A 254 10.27 11.76 3.85
CA ARG A 254 11.61 11.25 3.54
C ARG A 254 11.92 11.35 2.06
N GLN A 255 10.93 11.05 1.22
CA GLN A 255 11.11 10.96 -0.21
C GLN A 255 9.82 11.29 -0.95
N LEU A 256 9.94 12.09 -2.00
CA LEU A 256 8.88 12.39 -2.96
C LEU A 256 9.17 11.68 -4.29
N PRO A 257 8.12 11.30 -5.06
CA PRO A 257 8.33 10.73 -6.38
C PRO A 257 8.91 11.76 -7.37
N SER A 258 9.68 11.30 -8.35
CA SER A 258 10.12 12.16 -9.44
C SER A 258 8.92 12.68 -10.25
N PRO A 259 8.91 13.96 -10.70
CA PRO A 259 10.01 14.92 -10.70
C PRO A 259 10.08 15.83 -9.45
N TYR A 260 9.31 15.56 -8.41
CA TYR A 260 9.18 16.43 -7.23
C TYR A 260 10.23 16.16 -6.15
N GLY A 261 10.89 15.00 -6.19
CA GLY A 261 11.91 14.59 -5.23
C GLY A 261 12.86 13.53 -5.78
N THR A 262 13.50 12.80 -4.85
CA THR A 262 14.56 11.82 -5.15
C THR A 262 14.04 10.39 -5.40
N GLY A 263 12.73 10.16 -5.31
CA GLY A 263 12.12 8.85 -5.51
C GLY A 263 11.96 8.47 -6.98
N ASP A 264 11.66 7.20 -7.21
CA ASP A 264 11.38 6.68 -8.54
C ASP A 264 10.07 7.25 -9.10
N SER A 265 10.05 7.52 -10.41
CA SER A 265 8.87 8.02 -11.11
C SER A 265 7.75 6.99 -11.20
N ASP A 266 8.09 5.69 -11.14
CA ASP A 266 7.15 4.60 -11.39
C ASP A 266 6.30 4.24 -10.15
N GLU A 267 6.77 4.59 -8.95
CA GLU A 267 6.04 4.26 -7.71
C GLU A 267 4.93 5.26 -7.38
N GLY A 268 5.06 6.53 -7.78
CA GLY A 268 4.06 7.58 -7.49
C GLY A 268 3.76 7.79 -6.00
N ALA A 269 4.61 7.24 -5.13
CA ALA A 269 4.42 7.17 -3.69
C ALA A 269 5.24 8.22 -2.94
N ILE A 270 4.69 8.73 -1.85
CA ILE A 270 5.38 9.61 -0.89
C ILE A 270 5.76 8.76 0.31
N HIS A 271 7.06 8.71 0.63
CA HIS A 271 7.59 8.01 1.78
C HIS A 271 7.75 8.94 2.97
N ILE A 272 7.22 8.55 4.13
CA ILE A 272 7.19 9.36 5.35
C ILE A 272 7.76 8.54 6.50
N VAL A 273 8.71 9.12 7.20
CA VAL A 273 9.29 8.53 8.42
C VAL A 273 8.70 9.21 9.64
N LEU A 274 8.32 8.40 10.64
CA LEU A 274 7.82 8.90 11.91
C LEU A 274 8.97 9.30 12.83
N GLU A 275 8.83 10.42 13.55
CA GLU A 275 9.83 10.92 14.50
C GLU A 275 10.01 9.97 15.70
N ALA A 276 8.94 9.32 16.12
CA ALA A 276 8.96 8.32 17.17
C ALA A 276 8.22 7.07 16.71
N ALA A 277 8.87 5.91 16.78
CA ALA A 277 8.22 4.65 16.48
C ALA A 277 7.11 4.39 17.50
N PRO A 278 5.83 4.37 17.08
CA PRO A 278 4.75 4.00 17.99
C PRO A 278 4.94 2.57 18.50
N SER A 279 4.36 2.26 19.66
CA SER A 279 4.39 0.88 20.15
C SER A 279 3.68 -0.05 19.16
N ALA A 280 4.22 -1.24 18.94
CA ALA A 280 3.67 -2.26 18.04
C ALA A 280 2.20 -2.65 18.33
N SER A 281 1.70 -2.36 19.53
CA SER A 281 0.29 -2.53 19.90
C SER A 281 -0.67 -1.48 19.32
N THR A 282 -0.13 -0.36 18.84
CA THR A 282 -0.93 0.77 18.37
C THR A 282 -0.89 0.92 16.85
N TYR A 283 0.13 0.34 16.19
CA TYR A 283 0.51 0.63 14.83
C TYR A 283 1.16 -0.60 14.19
N GLN A 284 0.57 -1.13 13.14
CA GLN A 284 1.02 -2.35 12.48
C GLN A 284 1.17 -2.16 10.99
N SER A 285 2.04 -2.95 10.37
CA SER A 285 2.15 -3.01 8.91
C SER A 285 0.79 -3.34 8.27
N GLY A 286 0.43 -2.59 7.23
CA GLY A 286 -0.85 -2.70 6.54
C GLY A 286 -1.95 -1.79 7.06
N ASP A 287 -1.79 -1.15 8.22
CA ASP A 287 -2.75 -0.19 8.74
C ASP A 287 -2.93 0.98 7.79
N LYS A 288 -4.19 1.40 7.61
CA LYS A 288 -4.53 2.59 6.83
C LYS A 288 -4.34 3.84 7.67
N VAL A 289 -3.76 4.85 7.06
CA VAL A 289 -3.48 6.13 7.69
C VAL A 289 -3.87 7.30 6.80
N THR A 290 -4.24 8.40 7.43
CA THR A 290 -4.38 9.70 6.78
C THR A 290 -3.20 10.56 7.18
N VAL A 291 -2.47 11.06 6.18
CA VAL A 291 -1.35 11.98 6.33
C VAL A 291 -1.83 13.38 6.04
N THR A 292 -1.61 14.29 6.98
CA THR A 292 -1.90 15.74 6.82
C THR A 292 -0.58 16.47 6.67
N VAL A 293 -0.40 17.11 5.51
CA VAL A 293 0.76 17.94 5.18
C VAL A 293 0.34 19.40 5.25
N GLN A 294 1.02 20.20 6.05
CA GLN A 294 0.75 21.64 6.16
C GLN A 294 1.55 22.39 5.09
N LEU A 295 0.89 22.75 3.96
CA LEU A 295 1.54 23.40 2.83
C LEU A 295 1.86 24.88 3.13
N ALA A 296 0.94 25.58 3.78
CA ALA A 296 1.14 26.97 4.19
C ALA A 296 0.38 27.26 5.49
N SER A 297 0.92 28.13 6.31
CA SER A 297 0.26 28.61 7.53
C SER A 297 0.66 30.07 7.80
N LYS A 298 -0.34 30.87 8.18
CA LYS A 298 -0.13 32.24 8.66
C LYS A 298 -1.00 32.50 9.88
N GLN A 299 -0.45 33.14 10.87
CA GLN A 299 -1.14 33.49 12.11
C GLN A 299 -1.51 34.96 12.18
N GLY A 300 -2.63 35.27 12.85
CA GLY A 300 -3.05 36.63 13.14
C GLY A 300 -3.38 37.46 11.91
N ILE A 301 -3.74 36.85 10.79
CA ILE A 301 -4.12 37.53 9.55
C ILE A 301 -5.54 38.11 9.64
N LEU A 302 -5.84 39.12 8.81
CA LEU A 302 -7.21 39.56 8.57
C LEU A 302 -7.83 38.66 7.52
N TRP A 303 -9.07 38.21 7.74
CA TRP A 303 -9.76 37.32 6.79
C TRP A 303 -11.23 37.68 6.62
N LEU A 304 -11.77 37.26 5.48
CA LEU A 304 -13.19 37.26 5.14
C LEU A 304 -13.58 35.93 4.49
N PRO A 305 -14.85 35.51 4.59
CA PRO A 305 -15.35 34.40 3.77
C PRO A 305 -15.32 34.77 2.28
N PRO A 306 -15.12 33.81 1.37
CA PRO A 306 -15.09 34.03 -0.08
C PRO A 306 -16.31 34.77 -0.61
N ASP A 307 -17.49 34.51 -0.01
CA ASP A 307 -18.78 35.11 -0.39
C ASP A 307 -18.83 36.63 -0.13
N ALA A 308 -17.95 37.17 0.72
CA ALA A 308 -17.86 38.60 0.95
C ALA A 308 -17.10 39.35 -0.16
N ILE A 309 -16.37 38.61 -1.03
CA ILE A 309 -15.38 39.18 -1.96
C ILE A 309 -15.92 39.17 -3.39
N ARG A 310 -15.75 40.27 -4.10
CA ARG A 310 -16.19 40.44 -5.47
C ARG A 310 -14.99 40.55 -6.42
N LYS A 311 -15.12 39.93 -7.60
CA LYS A 311 -14.11 40.06 -8.67
C LYS A 311 -14.79 40.60 -9.91
N ALA A 312 -14.30 41.74 -10.43
CA ALA A 312 -14.76 42.27 -11.69
C ALA A 312 -13.63 43.08 -12.39
N GLY A 313 -13.47 42.87 -13.68
CA GLY A 313 -12.47 43.58 -14.51
C GLY A 313 -11.04 43.31 -14.06
N GLY A 314 -10.73 42.10 -13.55
CA GLY A 314 -9.40 41.72 -13.06
C GLY A 314 -9.05 42.31 -11.70
N ARG A 315 -9.98 43.00 -11.03
CA ARG A 315 -9.77 43.58 -9.69
C ARG A 315 -10.59 42.82 -8.65
N THR A 316 -10.02 42.68 -7.46
CA THR A 316 -10.66 42.10 -6.28
C THR A 316 -11.06 43.24 -5.34
N PHE A 317 -12.30 43.28 -4.92
CA PHE A 317 -12.82 44.36 -4.10
C PHE A 317 -13.97 43.89 -3.19
N VAL A 318 -14.28 44.69 -2.19
CA VAL A 318 -15.45 44.52 -1.31
C VAL A 318 -16.27 45.82 -1.33
N ILE A 319 -17.53 45.72 -0.84
CA ILE A 319 -18.37 46.88 -0.61
C ILE A 319 -18.52 47.07 0.89
N ILE A 320 -18.15 48.21 1.40
CA ILE A 320 -18.32 48.60 2.80
C ILE A 320 -19.48 49.60 2.92
N ASN A 321 -20.20 49.58 4.02
CA ASN A 321 -21.14 50.66 4.37
C ASN A 321 -20.37 51.83 5.01
N SER A 322 -20.39 52.97 4.35
CA SER A 322 -19.89 54.24 4.92
C SER A 322 -21.06 55.19 5.23
N GLU A 323 -20.82 56.23 6.00
CA GLU A 323 -21.82 57.25 6.33
C GLU A 323 -22.47 57.88 5.09
N THR A 324 -21.75 57.88 3.95
CA THR A 324 -22.21 58.39 2.65
C THR A 324 -22.82 57.33 1.74
N GLY A 325 -23.01 56.08 2.22
CA GLY A 325 -23.55 54.97 1.45
C GLY A 325 -22.53 53.89 1.09
N PRO A 326 -22.92 52.91 0.23
CA PRO A 326 -22.07 51.80 -0.16
C PRO A 326 -20.82 52.30 -0.92
N LYS A 327 -19.62 51.97 -0.42
CA LYS A 327 -18.34 52.37 -1.01
C LYS A 327 -17.56 51.10 -1.44
N ARG A 328 -17.06 51.11 -2.67
CA ARG A 328 -16.15 50.06 -3.15
C ARG A 328 -14.73 50.33 -2.58
N VAL A 329 -14.13 49.25 -2.06
CA VAL A 329 -12.75 49.24 -1.60
C VAL A 329 -12.02 48.11 -2.32
N ASP A 330 -10.99 48.43 -3.08
CA ASP A 330 -10.11 47.46 -3.70
C ASP A 330 -9.23 46.83 -2.61
N ILE A 331 -9.06 45.52 -2.64
CA ILE A 331 -8.34 44.74 -1.63
C ILE A 331 -7.25 43.89 -2.29
N GLU A 332 -6.20 43.63 -1.54
CA GLU A 332 -5.19 42.64 -1.87
C GLU A 332 -5.46 41.38 -1.04
N ILE A 333 -5.53 40.24 -1.72
CA ILE A 333 -5.78 38.96 -1.09
C ILE A 333 -4.51 38.12 -1.07
N GLY A 334 -4.34 37.33 -0.01
CA GLY A 334 -3.24 36.38 0.17
C GLY A 334 -3.68 34.94 0.04
N LEU A 335 -3.41 34.14 1.08
CA LEU A 335 -3.81 32.74 1.14
C LEU A 335 -5.34 32.58 1.07
N GLN A 336 -5.78 31.54 0.38
CA GLN A 336 -7.20 31.23 0.21
C GLN A 336 -7.45 29.75 0.56
N THR A 337 -8.45 29.55 1.39
CA THR A 337 -9.03 28.22 1.64
C THR A 337 -10.47 28.21 1.15
N ARG A 338 -11.19 27.11 1.36
CA ARG A 338 -12.61 27.01 1.04
C ARG A 338 -13.46 28.03 1.81
N ASP A 339 -13.11 28.29 3.07
CA ASP A 339 -13.94 29.04 4.01
C ASP A 339 -13.36 30.43 4.37
N MET A 340 -12.07 30.66 4.09
CA MET A 340 -11.33 31.86 4.49
C MET A 340 -10.47 32.40 3.36
N VAL A 341 -10.45 33.71 3.21
CA VAL A 341 -9.55 34.45 2.31
C VAL A 341 -8.78 35.47 3.13
N GLU A 342 -7.46 35.38 3.10
CA GLU A 342 -6.56 36.35 3.72
C GLU A 342 -6.69 37.71 3.04
N ILE A 343 -6.82 38.78 3.82
CA ILE A 343 -6.78 40.19 3.38
C ILE A 343 -5.43 40.76 3.76
N VAL A 344 -4.60 41.01 2.76
CA VAL A 344 -3.25 41.58 2.96
C VAL A 344 -3.30 43.10 3.11
N ALA A 345 -4.19 43.74 2.32
CA ALA A 345 -4.33 45.20 2.35
C ALA A 345 -5.75 45.62 1.94
N GLY A 346 -6.15 46.81 2.36
CA GLY A 346 -7.40 47.48 1.98
C GLY A 346 -8.47 47.50 3.05
N LEU A 347 -8.38 46.66 4.11
CA LEU A 347 -9.38 46.61 5.18
C LEU A 347 -8.73 46.66 6.57
N THR A 348 -9.54 46.98 7.58
CA THR A 348 -9.16 46.92 8.99
C THR A 348 -10.05 45.94 9.76
N GLU A 349 -9.54 45.44 10.87
CA GLU A 349 -10.27 44.51 11.74
C GLU A 349 -11.57 45.16 12.23
N GLY A 350 -12.65 44.40 12.29
CA GLY A 350 -13.97 44.86 12.72
C GLY A 350 -14.77 45.61 11.63
N GLN A 351 -14.22 45.86 10.46
CA GLN A 351 -14.89 46.55 9.36
C GLN A 351 -15.99 45.65 8.77
N VAL A 352 -17.18 46.20 8.54
CA VAL A 352 -18.32 45.48 8.00
C VAL A 352 -18.38 45.61 6.49
N VAL A 353 -18.45 44.46 5.81
CA VAL A 353 -18.52 44.31 4.37
C VAL A 353 -19.91 43.80 4.00
N VAL A 354 -20.46 44.31 2.90
CA VAL A 354 -21.77 43.92 2.36
C VAL A 354 -21.57 42.86 1.27
N GLY A 355 -22.19 41.71 1.45
CA GLY A 355 -22.20 40.61 0.46
C GLY A 355 -22.82 41.00 -0.89
N PRO A 356 -22.62 40.16 -1.92
CA PRO A 356 -23.12 40.39 -3.27
C PRO A 356 -24.66 40.39 -3.38
#